data_9d852ad1f224f7d824afe9fddb806ae9
#
_entry.id   9d852ad1f224f7d824afe9fddb806ae9
#
_cell.length_a   1.000
_cell.length_b   1.000
_cell.length_c   1.000
_cell.angle_alpha   90.00
_cell.angle_beta   90.00
_cell.angle_gamma   90.00
#
_symmetry.space_group_name_H-M   'P 1'
#
loop_
_entity.id
_entity.type
_entity.pdbx_description
1 polymer ?
#
loop_
_entity_poly.entity_id
_entity_poly.type
_entity_poly.pdbx_seq_one_letter_code
_entity_poly.pdbx_strand_id
1 'polypeptide(L)'
;MKLNLKTIVQATATLALAGLITQAQVAMAQDLPGTGKTIRFAQSDSLGANYVTAQIAMSALKELGYKVKLSTINTTLFFQAAAQGDLDVAADINFPQREPGYRKVEKQAMVIGDGMIQEGGINGYLIDKKTADAYNITSLEQMKDPKIAALFGPKGKADLINCDPGWSCGDVVDYQLDKFGLKGTINSVRGKYEALMVEAVARVKRGEPAFFYAWSPSWVNNALVPGKDVVWLPTPFDALPPSVPNNGSALVKGVSGCAGAADPCRMAMASWNWRSVANREFIAANPVVKVLLEEMKFPLSTWSEWEHTINEKGGSNSQIDKLAEAWMTKNKSQFEKWVAAAKVAS
;
A
#
# COMPACT_ATOMS: atom_id res chain seq x y z
N MET A 1 -24.23 61.14 74.22
CA MET A 1 -24.67 60.23 73.15
C MET A 1 -23.42 59.78 72.44
N LYS A 2 -22.91 58.57 72.73
CA LYS A 2 -21.65 58.04 72.20
C LYS A 2 -22.00 57.17 71.00
N LEU A 3 -21.61 57.56 69.78
CA LEU A 3 -21.74 56.74 68.59
C LEU A 3 -20.63 55.71 68.55
N ASN A 4 -20.99 54.50 68.30
CA ASN A 4 -20.15 53.32 68.37
C ASN A 4 -19.41 53.13 67.02
N LEU A 5 -18.08 53.20 67.02
CA LEU A 5 -17.17 53.21 65.88
C LEU A 5 -16.76 51.79 65.47
N LYS A 6 -17.65 50.79 65.56
CA LYS A 6 -17.32 49.37 65.26
C LYS A 6 -18.04 48.77 64.09
N THR A 7 -18.76 49.52 63.23
CA THR A 7 -19.62 48.95 62.20
C THR A 7 -19.19 49.33 60.77
N ILE A 8 -18.00 49.91 60.55
CA ILE A 8 -17.52 50.37 59.19
C ILE A 8 -16.35 49.58 58.66
N VAL A 9 -15.82 48.58 59.38
CA VAL A 9 -14.60 47.82 58.85
C VAL A 9 -14.95 46.45 58.24
N GLN A 10 -16.22 46.04 58.19
CA GLN A 10 -16.55 44.69 57.56
C GLN A 10 -17.22 44.74 56.22
N ALA A 11 -17.36 45.89 55.53
CA ALA A 11 -18.03 45.97 54.24
C ALA A 11 -17.06 46.13 53.00
N THR A 12 -15.76 46.24 53.26
CA THR A 12 -14.76 46.48 52.14
C THR A 12 -13.89 45.29 51.86
N ALA A 13 -14.02 44.12 52.50
CA ALA A 13 -13.20 42.97 52.32
C ALA A 13 -13.83 41.89 51.38
N THR A 14 -15.13 42.05 51.01
CA THR A 14 -15.86 41.02 50.22
C THR A 14 -16.01 41.36 48.74
N LEU A 15 -15.55 42.49 48.26
CA LEU A 15 -15.61 42.89 46.83
C LEU A 15 -14.28 42.69 46.04
N ALA A 16 -13.20 42.34 46.75
CA ALA A 16 -11.90 42.13 46.10
C ALA A 16 -11.61 40.67 45.71
N LEU A 17 -12.45 39.69 46.13
CA LEU A 17 -12.27 38.27 45.81
C LEU A 17 -13.16 37.75 44.65
N ALA A 18 -14.10 38.55 44.15
CA ALA A 18 -14.98 38.18 43.03
C ALA A 18 -14.43 38.61 41.67
N GLY A 19 -13.31 39.34 41.63
CA GLY A 19 -12.69 39.84 40.39
C GLY A 19 -11.56 38.98 39.83
N LEU A 20 -11.16 37.88 40.49
CA LEU A 20 -10.00 37.06 40.11
C LEU A 20 -10.34 35.67 39.58
N ILE A 21 -11.62 35.31 39.35
CA ILE A 21 -12.05 33.98 38.90
C ILE A 21 -12.59 33.99 37.45
N THR A 22 -12.59 35.12 36.76
CA THR A 22 -13.15 35.18 35.38
C THR A 22 -12.09 35.40 34.27
N GLN A 23 -10.81 35.12 34.52
CA GLN A 23 -9.77 35.13 33.49
C GLN A 23 -9.16 33.73 33.20
N ALA A 24 -9.85 32.68 33.58
CA ALA A 24 -9.46 31.33 33.17
C ALA A 24 -10.50 30.77 32.20
N GLN A 25 -10.04 30.51 30.98
CA GLN A 25 -10.73 29.76 29.91
C GLN A 25 -11.53 30.57 28.89
N VAL A 26 -10.89 31.51 28.21
CA VAL A 26 -10.96 31.48 26.75
C VAL A 26 -9.78 30.64 26.31
N ALA A 27 -9.86 29.34 26.44
CA ALA A 27 -9.15 28.45 25.56
C ALA A 27 -9.71 28.79 24.17
N MET A 28 -9.01 29.62 23.42
CA MET A 28 -9.29 29.76 21.99
C MET A 28 -9.31 28.33 21.47
N ALA A 29 -10.46 27.89 20.98
CA ALA A 29 -10.51 26.69 20.15
C ALA A 29 -9.54 26.97 18.99
N GLN A 30 -8.33 26.41 19.11
CA GLN A 30 -7.29 26.63 18.10
C GLN A 30 -7.88 26.06 16.82
N ASP A 31 -8.07 26.91 15.81
CA ASP A 31 -8.62 26.48 14.55
C ASP A 31 -7.83 25.28 14.05
N LEU A 32 -8.52 24.24 13.61
CA LEU A 32 -7.87 23.06 13.05
C LEU A 32 -7.03 23.47 11.83
N PRO A 33 -5.87 22.86 11.59
CA PRO A 33 -4.94 23.26 10.51
C PRO A 33 -5.57 23.38 9.13
N GLY A 34 -6.62 22.58 8.89
CA GLY A 34 -7.37 22.53 7.63
C GLY A 34 -8.62 23.40 7.59
N THR A 35 -8.94 24.17 8.65
CA THR A 35 -10.14 25.01 8.70
C THR A 35 -10.20 25.94 7.48
N GLY A 36 -11.33 25.89 6.76
CA GLY A 36 -11.55 26.70 5.55
C GLY A 36 -10.85 26.19 4.28
N LYS A 37 -9.98 25.18 4.37
CA LYS A 37 -9.22 24.63 3.24
C LYS A 37 -9.88 23.41 2.62
N THR A 38 -9.73 23.26 1.30
CA THR A 38 -10.19 22.08 0.54
C THR A 38 -9.00 21.36 -0.08
N ILE A 39 -8.98 20.05 0.01
CA ILE A 39 -8.01 19.17 -0.66
C ILE A 39 -8.71 18.48 -1.83
N ARG A 40 -8.12 18.58 -3.04
CA ARG A 40 -8.51 17.81 -4.21
C ARG A 40 -7.70 16.52 -4.20
N PHE A 41 -8.30 15.48 -3.62
CA PHE A 41 -7.67 14.19 -3.38
C PHE A 41 -7.97 13.24 -4.54
N ALA A 42 -6.95 12.59 -5.07
CA ALA A 42 -7.10 11.58 -6.09
C ALA A 42 -6.85 10.17 -5.53
N GLN A 43 -7.58 9.20 -6.07
CA GLN A 43 -7.26 7.79 -5.95
C GLN A 43 -7.14 7.17 -7.34
N SER A 44 -6.35 6.11 -7.47
CA SER A 44 -6.17 5.36 -8.71
C SER A 44 -7.49 4.72 -9.17
N ASP A 45 -7.67 4.56 -10.48
CA ASP A 45 -8.76 3.77 -11.08
C ASP A 45 -8.58 2.25 -10.94
N SER A 46 -7.52 1.81 -10.27
CA SER A 46 -7.27 0.40 -9.95
C SER A 46 -7.79 0.09 -8.55
N LEU A 47 -8.97 -0.54 -8.48
CA LEU A 47 -9.60 -0.94 -7.22
C LEU A 47 -8.77 -2.02 -6.49
N GLY A 48 -8.53 -1.78 -5.20
CA GLY A 48 -7.85 -2.68 -4.29
C GLY A 48 -7.79 -2.12 -2.87
N ALA A 49 -6.94 -2.67 -2.02
CA ALA A 49 -6.72 -2.22 -0.65
C ALA A 49 -6.26 -0.75 -0.56
N ASN A 50 -5.69 -0.20 -1.64
CA ASN A 50 -5.38 1.23 -1.78
C ASN A 50 -6.60 2.13 -1.58
N TYR A 51 -7.82 1.69 -1.91
CA TYR A 51 -9.05 2.45 -1.65
C TYR A 51 -9.34 2.56 -0.16
N VAL A 52 -9.05 1.49 0.61
CA VAL A 52 -9.21 1.52 2.07
C VAL A 52 -8.23 2.51 2.70
N THR A 53 -6.96 2.50 2.28
CA THR A 53 -5.97 3.46 2.78
C THR A 53 -6.29 4.90 2.38
N ALA A 54 -6.81 5.13 1.17
CA ALA A 54 -7.29 6.44 0.73
C ALA A 54 -8.45 6.94 1.62
N GLN A 55 -9.41 6.07 1.95
CA GLN A 55 -10.53 6.41 2.82
C GLN A 55 -10.06 6.73 4.26
N ILE A 56 -9.09 5.98 4.79
CA ILE A 56 -8.49 6.28 6.11
C ILE A 56 -7.75 7.63 6.06
N ALA A 57 -6.97 7.90 4.99
CA ALA A 57 -6.30 9.19 4.80
C ALA A 57 -7.30 10.36 4.77
N MET A 58 -8.38 10.22 4.00
CA MET A 58 -9.43 11.23 3.92
C MET A 58 -10.11 11.45 5.26
N SER A 59 -10.33 10.41 6.06
CA SER A 59 -10.90 10.52 7.41
C SER A 59 -9.97 11.30 8.34
N ALA A 60 -8.67 11.02 8.33
CA ALA A 60 -7.67 11.77 9.10
C ALA A 60 -7.59 13.25 8.67
N LEU A 61 -7.63 13.53 7.35
CA LEU A 61 -7.66 14.89 6.83
C LEU A 61 -8.92 15.67 7.27
N LYS A 62 -10.07 15.00 7.33
CA LYS A 62 -11.31 15.61 7.87
C LYS A 62 -11.19 15.91 9.36
N GLU A 63 -10.56 15.04 10.16
CA GLU A 63 -10.29 15.32 11.60
C GLU A 63 -9.31 16.49 11.80
N LEU A 64 -8.45 16.75 10.81
CA LEU A 64 -7.56 17.92 10.76
C LEU A 64 -8.26 19.19 10.25
N GLY A 65 -9.57 19.12 9.94
CA GLY A 65 -10.41 20.27 9.55
C GLY A 65 -10.49 20.52 8.05
N TYR A 66 -9.87 19.69 7.20
CA TYR A 66 -9.94 19.86 5.76
C TYR A 66 -11.27 19.37 5.16
N LYS A 67 -11.75 20.06 4.14
CA LYS A 67 -12.76 19.52 3.22
C LYS A 67 -12.01 18.68 2.16
N VAL A 68 -12.45 17.44 1.92
CA VAL A 68 -11.80 16.56 0.93
C VAL A 68 -12.76 16.31 -0.22
N LYS A 69 -12.30 16.60 -1.44
CA LYS A 69 -12.98 16.27 -2.69
C LYS A 69 -12.22 15.13 -3.37
N LEU A 70 -12.84 13.94 -3.45
CA LEU A 70 -12.27 12.76 -4.06
C LEU A 70 -12.55 12.72 -5.57
N SER A 71 -11.52 12.34 -6.34
CA SER A 71 -11.62 11.99 -7.76
C SER A 71 -10.93 10.65 -7.99
N THR A 72 -11.61 9.72 -8.67
CA THR A 72 -10.99 8.48 -9.16
C THR A 72 -10.45 8.72 -10.56
N ILE A 73 -9.15 8.51 -10.75
CA ILE A 73 -8.46 8.96 -11.97
C ILE A 73 -7.28 8.04 -12.31
N ASN A 74 -7.02 7.90 -13.61
CA ASN A 74 -5.81 7.19 -14.06
C ASN A 74 -4.54 7.91 -13.58
N THR A 75 -3.56 7.13 -13.12
CA THR A 75 -2.31 7.65 -12.53
C THR A 75 -1.54 8.59 -13.47
N THR A 76 -1.56 8.35 -14.80
CA THR A 76 -0.89 9.22 -15.76
C THR A 76 -1.54 10.59 -15.82
N LEU A 77 -2.87 10.64 -15.76
CA LEU A 77 -3.63 11.90 -15.71
C LEU A 77 -3.42 12.61 -14.37
N PHE A 78 -3.27 11.85 -13.27
CA PHE A 78 -2.94 12.44 -11.98
C PHE A 78 -1.64 13.23 -12.02
N PHE A 79 -0.57 12.68 -12.59
CA PHE A 79 0.71 13.41 -12.67
C PHE A 79 0.58 14.73 -13.44
N GLN A 80 -0.18 14.76 -14.52
CA GLN A 80 -0.44 15.98 -15.28
C GLN A 80 -1.25 16.99 -14.47
N ALA A 81 -2.36 16.55 -13.87
CA ALA A 81 -3.23 17.39 -13.06
C ALA A 81 -2.52 17.92 -11.80
N ALA A 82 -1.70 17.10 -11.14
CA ALA A 82 -0.88 17.56 -10.02
C ALA A 82 0.17 18.60 -10.44
N ALA A 83 0.81 18.43 -11.60
CA ALA A 83 1.78 19.39 -12.12
C ALA A 83 1.12 20.74 -12.49
N GLN A 84 -0.12 20.73 -12.95
CA GLN A 84 -0.90 21.92 -13.29
C GLN A 84 -1.58 22.58 -12.08
N GLY A 85 -1.56 21.91 -10.92
CA GLY A 85 -2.25 22.40 -9.73
C GLY A 85 -3.76 22.13 -9.73
N ASP A 86 -4.26 21.22 -10.57
CA ASP A 86 -5.68 20.83 -10.63
C ASP A 86 -6.05 19.77 -9.59
N LEU A 87 -5.06 18.95 -9.17
CA LEU A 87 -5.15 17.99 -8.07
C LEU A 87 -4.03 18.23 -7.08
N ASP A 88 -4.31 18.00 -5.80
CA ASP A 88 -3.37 18.31 -4.73
C ASP A 88 -2.56 17.08 -4.29
N VAL A 89 -3.23 15.94 -4.09
CA VAL A 89 -2.64 14.73 -3.49
C VAL A 89 -3.25 13.47 -4.10
N ALA A 90 -2.43 12.45 -4.31
CA ALA A 90 -2.85 11.05 -4.41
C ALA A 90 -2.06 10.21 -3.39
N ALA A 91 -2.72 9.28 -2.71
CA ALA A 91 -2.08 8.45 -1.69
C ALA A 91 -1.57 7.11 -2.23
N ASP A 92 -1.95 6.70 -3.44
CA ASP A 92 -1.85 5.35 -3.96
C ASP A 92 -1.12 5.26 -5.31
N ILE A 93 0.06 5.84 -5.37
CA ILE A 93 0.92 5.75 -6.55
C ILE A 93 1.94 4.63 -6.37
N ASN A 94 1.89 3.61 -7.23
CA ASN A 94 2.77 2.46 -7.16
C ASN A 94 4.19 2.79 -7.65
N PHE A 95 5.19 2.66 -6.78
CA PHE A 95 6.62 2.81 -7.08
C PHE A 95 7.35 1.48 -6.91
N PRO A 96 8.32 1.14 -7.80
CA PRO A 96 8.93 1.99 -8.83
C PRO A 96 8.18 2.07 -10.16
N GLN A 97 7.09 1.32 -10.38
CA GLN A 97 6.43 1.20 -11.69
C GLN A 97 5.99 2.53 -12.30
N ARG A 98 5.61 3.50 -11.46
CA ARG A 98 5.15 4.83 -11.89
C ARG A 98 6.24 5.91 -11.90
N GLU A 99 7.47 5.56 -11.55
CA GLU A 99 8.58 6.52 -11.53
C GLU A 99 8.83 7.23 -12.87
N PRO A 100 8.76 6.58 -14.05
CA PRO A 100 8.96 7.29 -15.31
C PRO A 100 7.93 8.40 -15.57
N GLY A 101 6.69 8.22 -15.12
CA GLY A 101 5.65 9.25 -15.16
C GLY A 101 5.94 10.40 -14.18
N TYR A 102 6.33 10.06 -12.96
CA TYR A 102 6.69 11.02 -11.93
C TYR A 102 7.90 11.90 -12.35
N ARG A 103 8.95 11.32 -12.92
CA ARG A 103 10.15 12.06 -13.35
C ARG A 103 9.84 13.21 -14.32
N LYS A 104 8.79 13.11 -15.12
CA LYS A 104 8.36 14.17 -16.04
C LYS A 104 7.80 15.41 -15.31
N VAL A 105 7.37 15.26 -14.07
CA VAL A 105 6.69 16.29 -13.27
C VAL A 105 7.37 16.52 -11.91
N GLU A 106 8.55 15.98 -11.65
CA GLU A 106 9.23 16.04 -10.35
C GLU A 106 9.57 17.46 -9.87
N LYS A 107 9.56 18.43 -10.79
CA LYS A 107 9.74 19.84 -10.43
C LYS A 107 8.49 20.44 -9.79
N GLN A 108 7.30 20.00 -10.18
CA GLN A 108 6.00 20.49 -9.72
C GLN A 108 5.35 19.57 -8.68
N ALA A 109 5.65 18.28 -8.73
CA ALA A 109 5.14 17.28 -7.80
C ALA A 109 6.26 16.70 -6.93
N MET A 110 5.88 16.09 -5.80
CA MET A 110 6.82 15.39 -4.91
C MET A 110 6.24 14.09 -4.42
N VAL A 111 7.10 13.10 -4.26
CA VAL A 111 6.79 11.86 -3.54
C VAL A 111 6.90 12.13 -2.04
N ILE A 112 5.94 11.62 -1.27
CA ILE A 112 5.87 11.76 0.18
C ILE A 112 6.14 10.39 0.82
N GLY A 113 7.08 10.37 1.75
CA GLY A 113 7.44 9.16 2.49
C GLY A 113 8.08 8.06 1.64
N ASP A 114 8.29 6.91 2.26
CA ASP A 114 8.93 5.72 1.66
C ASP A 114 7.91 4.64 1.27
N GLY A 115 6.66 4.77 1.66
CA GLY A 115 5.54 3.90 1.30
C GLY A 115 4.63 3.56 2.46
N MET A 116 3.42 3.10 2.12
CA MET A 116 2.36 2.77 3.09
C MET A 116 2.39 1.31 3.54
N ILE A 117 3.06 0.40 2.82
CA ILE A 117 3.24 -0.99 3.23
C ILE A 117 4.54 -1.06 4.03
N GLN A 118 4.51 -1.46 5.30
CA GLN A 118 5.67 -1.44 6.20
C GLN A 118 6.85 -2.25 5.65
N GLU A 119 6.57 -3.47 5.16
CA GLU A 119 7.57 -4.38 4.62
C GLU A 119 7.83 -4.18 3.12
N GLY A 120 6.98 -3.37 2.46
CA GLY A 120 6.92 -3.27 1.02
C GLY A 120 6.26 -4.48 0.36
N GLY A 121 5.91 -4.33 -0.91
CA GLY A 121 5.35 -5.42 -1.72
C GLY A 121 6.43 -6.19 -2.47
N ILE A 122 6.15 -7.44 -2.79
CA ILE A 122 7.04 -8.33 -3.55
C ILE A 122 6.33 -8.94 -4.75
N ASN A 123 7.10 -9.32 -5.75
CA ASN A 123 6.60 -10.00 -6.96
C ASN A 123 7.49 -11.19 -7.27
N GLY A 124 6.91 -12.30 -7.70
CA GLY A 124 7.73 -13.45 -8.05
C GLY A 124 6.95 -14.64 -8.57
N TYR A 125 7.66 -15.72 -8.69
CA TYR A 125 7.19 -17.01 -9.17
C TYR A 125 6.89 -17.92 -8.00
N LEU A 126 5.74 -18.55 -8.01
CA LEU A 126 5.33 -19.50 -6.98
C LEU A 126 4.99 -20.86 -7.59
N ILE A 127 5.34 -21.90 -6.82
CA ILE A 127 4.84 -23.26 -7.05
C ILE A 127 4.19 -23.79 -5.77
N ASP A 128 3.35 -24.80 -5.92
CA ASP A 128 2.83 -25.51 -4.76
C ASP A 128 3.95 -26.16 -3.93
N LYS A 129 3.84 -26.05 -2.62
CA LYS A 129 4.86 -26.53 -1.67
C LYS A 129 5.04 -28.04 -1.72
N LYS A 130 3.98 -28.79 -1.94
CA LYS A 130 4.01 -30.26 -2.00
C LYS A 130 4.94 -30.74 -3.11
N THR A 131 4.83 -30.16 -4.30
CA THR A 131 5.73 -30.50 -5.43
C THR A 131 7.13 -29.99 -5.19
N ALA A 132 7.28 -28.77 -4.64
CA ALA A 132 8.58 -28.23 -4.27
C ALA A 132 9.36 -29.15 -3.34
N ASP A 133 8.71 -29.61 -2.27
CA ASP A 133 9.32 -30.51 -1.28
C ASP A 133 9.63 -31.90 -1.87
N ALA A 134 8.68 -32.49 -2.64
CA ALA A 134 8.84 -33.82 -3.21
C ALA A 134 10.00 -33.94 -4.21
N TYR A 135 10.30 -32.87 -4.94
CA TYR A 135 11.33 -32.83 -5.99
C TYR A 135 12.53 -31.93 -5.62
N ASN A 136 12.58 -31.42 -4.40
CA ASN A 136 13.63 -30.51 -3.91
C ASN A 136 13.82 -29.29 -4.85
N ILE A 137 12.71 -28.65 -5.23
CA ILE A 137 12.75 -27.49 -6.11
C ILE A 137 12.94 -26.24 -5.26
N THR A 138 14.11 -25.61 -5.37
CA THR A 138 14.53 -24.48 -4.54
C THR A 138 14.82 -23.21 -5.33
N SER A 139 14.75 -23.26 -6.67
CA SER A 139 14.95 -22.07 -7.52
C SER A 139 14.21 -22.19 -8.85
N LEU A 140 13.93 -21.04 -9.45
CA LEU A 140 13.33 -20.97 -10.79
C LEU A 140 14.23 -21.62 -11.87
N GLU A 141 15.54 -21.61 -11.67
CA GLU A 141 16.50 -22.15 -12.62
C GLU A 141 16.31 -23.65 -12.89
N GLN A 142 15.82 -24.40 -11.90
CA GLN A 142 15.55 -25.84 -12.02
C GLN A 142 14.46 -26.17 -13.06
N MET A 143 13.64 -25.17 -13.44
CA MET A 143 12.68 -25.31 -14.53
C MET A 143 13.34 -25.48 -15.92
N LYS A 144 14.66 -25.35 -16.04
CA LYS A 144 15.42 -25.72 -17.24
C LYS A 144 15.42 -27.22 -17.48
N ASP A 145 15.27 -28.03 -16.43
CA ASP A 145 15.15 -29.48 -16.57
C ASP A 145 13.75 -29.85 -17.08
N PRO A 146 13.62 -30.46 -18.26
CA PRO A 146 12.31 -30.87 -18.79
C PRO A 146 11.56 -31.84 -17.90
N LYS A 147 12.25 -32.61 -17.06
CA LYS A 147 11.60 -33.52 -16.08
C LYS A 147 10.92 -32.74 -14.97
N ILE A 148 11.51 -31.65 -14.48
CA ILE A 148 10.90 -30.75 -13.49
C ILE A 148 9.78 -29.95 -14.15
N ALA A 149 10.03 -29.37 -15.33
CA ALA A 149 9.01 -28.60 -16.04
C ALA A 149 7.75 -29.43 -16.35
N ALA A 150 7.92 -30.70 -16.72
CA ALA A 150 6.82 -31.63 -17.01
C ALA A 150 5.86 -31.89 -15.83
N LEU A 151 6.27 -31.56 -14.59
CA LEU A 151 5.39 -31.69 -13.42
C LEU A 151 4.25 -30.66 -13.46
N PHE A 152 4.48 -29.52 -14.10
CA PHE A 152 3.57 -28.36 -14.07
C PHE A 152 2.78 -28.14 -15.36
N GLY A 153 2.92 -29.02 -16.36
CA GLY A 153 2.19 -28.89 -17.60
C GLY A 153 2.46 -30.02 -18.61
N PRO A 154 1.73 -30.05 -19.71
CA PRO A 154 1.82 -31.12 -20.70
C PRO A 154 3.07 -30.98 -21.58
N LYS A 155 3.41 -32.09 -22.30
CA LYS A 155 4.45 -32.10 -23.33
C LYS A 155 5.84 -31.70 -22.86
N GLY A 156 6.18 -31.94 -21.59
CA GLY A 156 7.50 -31.63 -21.03
C GLY A 156 7.74 -30.13 -20.78
N LYS A 157 6.70 -29.33 -20.76
CA LYS A 157 6.78 -27.89 -20.44
C LYS A 157 5.92 -27.57 -19.24
N ALA A 158 6.39 -26.63 -18.43
CA ALA A 158 5.61 -26.06 -17.33
C ALA A 158 4.66 -24.98 -17.88
N ASP A 159 3.41 -25.03 -17.48
CA ASP A 159 2.44 -23.96 -17.73
C ASP A 159 2.52 -22.93 -16.60
N LEU A 160 3.16 -21.79 -16.87
CA LEU A 160 3.24 -20.66 -15.97
C LEU A 160 2.03 -19.75 -16.17
N ILE A 161 1.14 -19.66 -15.22
CA ILE A 161 0.10 -18.63 -15.20
C ILE A 161 0.78 -17.27 -15.05
N ASN A 162 0.64 -16.43 -16.08
CA ASN A 162 1.21 -15.10 -16.19
C ASN A 162 0.10 -14.04 -16.08
N CYS A 163 0.47 -12.77 -16.03
CA CYS A 163 -0.42 -11.62 -15.93
C CYS A 163 -1.38 -11.48 -17.12
N ASP A 164 -2.48 -10.76 -16.91
CA ASP A 164 -3.43 -10.39 -17.97
C ASP A 164 -2.71 -9.79 -19.18
N PRO A 165 -3.16 -10.05 -20.41
CA PRO A 165 -2.69 -9.34 -21.58
C PRO A 165 -2.81 -7.82 -21.40
N GLY A 166 -1.72 -7.08 -21.68
CA GLY A 166 -1.65 -5.63 -21.49
C GLY A 166 -1.16 -5.17 -20.11
N TRP A 167 -1.01 -6.06 -19.14
CA TRP A 167 -0.34 -5.72 -17.89
C TRP A 167 1.19 -5.76 -18.05
N SER A 168 1.87 -4.75 -17.48
CA SER A 168 3.33 -4.63 -17.58
C SER A 168 4.10 -5.80 -16.94
N CYS A 169 3.52 -6.45 -15.93
CA CYS A 169 4.13 -7.64 -15.32
C CYS A 169 4.26 -8.80 -16.29
N GLY A 170 3.34 -8.92 -17.25
CA GLY A 170 3.47 -9.94 -18.30
C GLY A 170 4.71 -9.76 -19.17
N ASP A 171 5.06 -8.51 -19.48
CA ASP A 171 6.27 -8.20 -20.25
C ASP A 171 7.54 -8.46 -19.43
N VAL A 172 7.50 -8.22 -18.11
CA VAL A 172 8.59 -8.58 -17.19
C VAL A 172 8.80 -10.09 -17.19
N VAL A 173 7.74 -10.87 -17.02
CA VAL A 173 7.82 -12.34 -17.03
C VAL A 173 8.39 -12.86 -18.35
N ASP A 174 7.86 -12.42 -19.49
CA ASP A 174 8.33 -12.89 -20.80
C ASP A 174 9.80 -12.51 -21.07
N TYR A 175 10.23 -11.32 -20.63
CA TYR A 175 11.62 -10.90 -20.68
C TYR A 175 12.51 -11.78 -19.79
N GLN A 176 12.06 -12.09 -18.56
CA GLN A 176 12.79 -12.94 -17.63
C GLN A 176 12.89 -14.37 -18.13
N LEU A 177 11.83 -14.95 -18.69
CA LEU A 177 11.88 -16.28 -19.29
C LEU A 177 12.92 -16.37 -20.42
N ASP A 178 13.07 -15.30 -21.21
CA ASP A 178 14.10 -15.20 -22.23
C ASP A 178 15.51 -15.15 -21.63
N LYS A 179 15.73 -14.20 -20.71
CA LYS A 179 17.04 -13.96 -20.09
C LYS A 179 17.53 -15.12 -19.25
N PHE A 180 16.64 -15.84 -18.59
CA PHE A 180 16.95 -17.02 -17.80
C PHE A 180 17.07 -18.30 -18.63
N GLY A 181 16.81 -18.25 -19.94
CA GLY A 181 16.88 -19.41 -20.83
C GLY A 181 15.76 -20.44 -20.58
N LEU A 182 14.58 -19.99 -20.20
CA LEU A 182 13.44 -20.82 -19.79
C LEU A 182 12.34 -20.96 -20.85
N LYS A 183 12.40 -20.23 -21.98
CA LYS A 183 11.39 -20.31 -23.05
C LYS A 183 11.24 -21.69 -23.67
N GLY A 184 12.28 -22.51 -23.61
CA GLY A 184 12.24 -23.88 -24.09
C GLY A 184 11.39 -24.83 -23.27
N THR A 185 11.33 -24.60 -21.97
CA THR A 185 10.71 -25.46 -20.95
C THR A 185 9.50 -24.87 -20.26
N ILE A 186 9.23 -23.58 -20.41
CA ILE A 186 8.06 -22.90 -19.82
C ILE A 186 7.17 -22.33 -20.92
N ASN A 187 5.89 -22.53 -20.74
CA ASN A 187 4.79 -21.96 -21.49
C ASN A 187 4.21 -20.79 -20.70
N SER A 188 4.26 -19.58 -21.22
CA SER A 188 3.63 -18.40 -20.60
C SER A 188 2.13 -18.41 -20.93
N VAL A 189 1.29 -18.77 -19.96
CA VAL A 189 -0.17 -18.85 -20.11
C VAL A 189 -0.77 -17.50 -19.71
N ARG A 190 -1.26 -16.74 -20.68
CA ARG A 190 -1.91 -15.45 -20.48
C ARG A 190 -3.42 -15.55 -20.73
N GLY A 191 -4.19 -14.89 -19.88
CA GLY A 191 -5.64 -14.83 -19.96
C GLY A 191 -6.18 -13.89 -18.89
N LYS A 192 -7.44 -13.97 -18.55
CA LYS A 192 -7.98 -13.29 -17.38
C LYS A 192 -7.32 -13.84 -16.13
N TYR A 193 -6.38 -13.07 -15.57
CA TYR A 193 -5.54 -13.48 -14.44
C TYR A 193 -6.36 -14.03 -13.27
N GLU A 194 -7.42 -13.30 -12.88
CA GLU A 194 -8.29 -13.72 -11.78
C GLU A 194 -8.92 -15.11 -12.00
N ALA A 195 -9.38 -15.36 -13.23
CA ALA A 195 -9.98 -16.66 -13.57
C ALA A 195 -8.94 -17.80 -13.57
N LEU A 196 -7.75 -17.54 -14.12
CA LEU A 196 -6.65 -18.51 -14.11
C LEU A 196 -6.18 -18.80 -12.68
N MET A 197 -6.13 -17.79 -11.81
CA MET A 197 -5.71 -17.94 -10.42
C MET A 197 -6.74 -18.69 -9.57
N VAL A 198 -8.04 -18.57 -9.84
CA VAL A 198 -9.07 -19.41 -9.20
C VAL A 198 -8.79 -20.88 -9.44
N GLU A 199 -8.46 -21.28 -10.68
CA GLU A 199 -8.09 -22.66 -10.99
C GLU A 199 -6.75 -23.06 -10.34
N ALA A 200 -5.74 -22.21 -10.34
CA ALA A 200 -4.45 -22.48 -9.66
C ALA A 200 -4.67 -22.74 -8.14
N VAL A 201 -5.48 -21.91 -7.48
CA VAL A 201 -5.85 -22.09 -6.07
C VAL A 201 -6.57 -23.43 -5.85
N ALA A 202 -7.51 -23.77 -6.72
CA ALA A 202 -8.23 -25.04 -6.64
C ALA A 202 -7.30 -26.24 -6.82
N ARG A 203 -6.36 -26.19 -7.77
CA ARG A 203 -5.33 -27.23 -7.99
C ARG A 203 -4.47 -27.45 -6.75
N VAL A 204 -3.90 -26.38 -6.18
CA VAL A 204 -3.06 -26.47 -4.96
C VAL A 204 -3.87 -27.09 -3.82
N LYS A 205 -5.12 -26.68 -3.62
CA LYS A 205 -6.00 -27.25 -2.58
C LYS A 205 -6.31 -28.73 -2.79
N ARG A 206 -6.33 -29.22 -4.03
CA ARG A 206 -6.45 -30.65 -4.37
C ARG A 206 -5.11 -31.38 -4.25
N GLY A 207 -4.00 -30.67 -3.97
CA GLY A 207 -2.65 -31.24 -3.91
C GLY A 207 -2.06 -31.54 -5.28
N GLU A 208 -2.51 -30.84 -6.32
CA GLU A 208 -2.04 -30.91 -7.69
C GLU A 208 -0.98 -29.82 -7.94
N PRO A 209 0.02 -30.07 -8.84
CA PRO A 209 1.04 -29.08 -9.16
C PRO A 209 0.43 -27.81 -9.79
N ALA A 210 0.95 -26.64 -9.35
CA ALA A 210 0.61 -25.36 -9.93
C ALA A 210 1.85 -24.47 -9.99
N PHE A 211 1.98 -23.67 -11.06
CA PHE A 211 3.06 -22.72 -11.27
C PHE A 211 2.51 -21.40 -11.79
N PHE A 212 2.78 -20.31 -11.08
CA PHE A 212 2.18 -19.02 -11.38
C PHE A 212 3.07 -17.86 -10.93
N TYR A 213 2.88 -16.72 -11.58
CA TYR A 213 3.43 -15.44 -11.15
C TYR A 213 2.41 -14.70 -10.30
N ALA A 214 2.84 -14.17 -9.17
CA ALA A 214 1.99 -13.39 -8.29
C ALA A 214 2.76 -12.29 -7.55
N TRP A 215 2.04 -11.52 -6.76
CA TRP A 215 2.58 -10.47 -5.91
C TRP A 215 1.97 -10.54 -4.51
N SER A 216 2.66 -9.96 -3.55
CA SER A 216 2.15 -9.76 -2.21
C SER A 216 2.29 -8.26 -1.87
N PRO A 217 1.25 -7.59 -1.30
CA PRO A 217 -0.03 -8.17 -0.90
C PRO A 217 -0.93 -8.49 -2.08
N SER A 218 -1.69 -9.57 -1.98
CA SER A 218 -2.78 -9.93 -2.90
C SER A 218 -3.71 -10.95 -2.25
N TRP A 219 -4.93 -11.10 -2.78
CA TRP A 219 -5.88 -12.12 -2.32
C TRP A 219 -5.33 -13.56 -2.47
N VAL A 220 -4.47 -13.79 -3.46
CA VAL A 220 -3.84 -15.09 -3.72
C VAL A 220 -3.06 -15.57 -2.50
N ASN A 221 -2.34 -14.67 -1.82
CA ASN A 221 -1.50 -15.04 -0.67
C ASN A 221 -2.29 -15.31 0.62
N ASN A 222 -3.57 -14.93 0.65
CA ASN A 222 -4.49 -15.37 1.70
C ASN A 222 -5.12 -16.74 1.36
N ALA A 223 -5.42 -16.97 0.09
CA ALA A 223 -5.94 -18.25 -0.38
C ALA A 223 -4.88 -19.36 -0.34
N LEU A 224 -3.62 -19.01 -0.64
CA LEU A 224 -2.43 -19.88 -0.66
C LEU A 224 -1.30 -19.20 0.13
N VAL A 225 -1.09 -19.64 1.37
CA VAL A 225 -0.12 -19.03 2.28
C VAL A 225 1.31 -19.43 1.92
N PRO A 226 2.20 -18.47 1.58
CA PRO A 226 3.59 -18.77 1.31
C PRO A 226 4.30 -19.43 2.51
N GLY A 227 5.07 -20.48 2.25
CA GLY A 227 5.71 -21.31 3.27
C GLY A 227 4.86 -22.45 3.80
N LYS A 228 3.53 -22.40 3.58
CA LYS A 228 2.59 -23.47 3.97
C LYS A 228 1.99 -24.18 2.74
N ASP A 229 1.40 -23.45 1.83
CA ASP A 229 0.70 -24.00 0.67
C ASP A 229 1.53 -23.87 -0.60
N VAL A 230 2.33 -22.82 -0.70
CA VAL A 230 3.18 -22.47 -1.85
C VAL A 230 4.54 -21.96 -1.40
N VAL A 231 5.51 -21.92 -2.32
CA VAL A 231 6.84 -21.33 -2.09
C VAL A 231 7.23 -20.40 -3.23
N TRP A 232 7.90 -19.28 -2.86
CA TRP A 232 8.53 -18.38 -3.83
C TRP A 232 9.80 -19.02 -4.40
N LEU A 233 9.92 -19.08 -5.70
CA LEU A 233 11.13 -19.54 -6.37
C LEU A 233 12.09 -18.38 -6.58
N PRO A 234 13.28 -18.36 -5.94
CA PRO A 234 14.30 -17.38 -6.24
C PRO A 234 14.66 -17.37 -7.72
N THR A 235 14.78 -16.17 -8.31
CA THR A 235 15.27 -15.98 -9.68
C THR A 235 16.80 -16.11 -9.73
N PRO A 236 17.41 -16.52 -10.87
CA PRO A 236 18.86 -16.72 -10.96
C PRO A 236 19.65 -15.42 -10.78
N PHE A 237 19.18 -14.33 -11.37
CA PHE A 237 19.78 -13.00 -11.33
C PHE A 237 18.73 -11.92 -11.62
N ASP A 238 19.08 -10.67 -11.40
CA ASP A 238 18.18 -9.54 -11.67
C ASP A 238 18.07 -9.30 -13.18
N ALA A 239 16.86 -9.36 -13.73
CA ALA A 239 16.58 -9.14 -15.14
C ALA A 239 15.25 -8.40 -15.31
N LEU A 240 15.31 -7.15 -15.78
CA LEU A 240 14.13 -6.34 -16.07
C LEU A 240 14.23 -5.77 -17.50
N PRO A 241 13.10 -5.66 -18.22
CA PRO A 241 13.12 -5.00 -19.51
C PRO A 241 13.52 -3.53 -19.35
N PRO A 242 14.17 -2.92 -20.34
CA PRO A 242 14.63 -1.52 -20.26
C PRO A 242 13.52 -0.50 -19.97
N SER A 243 12.27 -0.86 -20.27
CA SER A 243 11.08 -0.04 -20.00
C SER A 243 10.66 -0.03 -18.53
N VAL A 244 11.18 -0.95 -17.70
CA VAL A 244 10.86 -1.06 -16.29
C VAL A 244 12.01 -0.50 -15.46
N PRO A 245 11.77 0.48 -14.59
CA PRO A 245 12.80 1.05 -13.74
C PRO A 245 13.44 -0.02 -12.84
N ASN A 246 14.76 -0.08 -12.86
CA ASN A 246 15.54 -0.94 -11.96
C ASN A 246 16.01 -0.08 -10.77
N ASN A 247 15.17 0.08 -9.77
CA ASN A 247 15.41 0.97 -8.63
C ASN A 247 15.83 0.23 -7.37
N GLY A 248 16.59 -0.84 -7.51
CA GLY A 248 17.11 -1.58 -6.38
C GLY A 248 17.36 -3.05 -6.68
N SER A 249 17.88 -3.73 -5.70
CA SER A 249 18.12 -5.17 -5.76
C SER A 249 16.80 -5.94 -5.62
N ALA A 250 16.66 -7.00 -6.40
CA ALA A 250 15.59 -7.97 -6.21
C ALA A 250 15.81 -8.89 -4.98
N LEU A 251 16.93 -8.77 -4.27
CA LEU A 251 17.18 -9.47 -3.02
C LEU A 251 16.39 -8.84 -1.86
N VAL A 252 15.39 -9.57 -1.36
CA VAL A 252 14.49 -9.12 -0.29
C VAL A 252 14.69 -10.01 0.93
N LYS A 253 14.96 -9.41 2.09
CA LYS A 253 15.11 -10.12 3.38
C LYS A 253 13.75 -10.43 3.99
N GLY A 254 13.71 -11.54 4.76
CA GLY A 254 12.53 -11.90 5.56
C GLY A 254 11.33 -12.35 4.74
N VAL A 255 11.51 -12.77 3.48
CA VAL A 255 10.42 -13.28 2.65
C VAL A 255 9.94 -14.63 3.17
N SER A 256 8.73 -14.64 3.73
CA SER A 256 8.12 -15.89 4.18
C SER A 256 7.89 -16.84 3.01
N GLY A 257 8.32 -18.10 3.16
CA GLY A 257 8.11 -19.14 2.16
C GLY A 257 9.03 -19.04 0.94
N CYS A 258 10.22 -18.44 1.07
CA CYS A 258 11.24 -18.55 0.03
C CYS A 258 11.75 -20.00 -0.06
N ALA A 259 11.77 -20.58 -1.24
CA ALA A 259 12.20 -21.96 -1.46
C ALA A 259 13.69 -22.14 -1.08
N GLY A 260 14.00 -23.29 -0.52
CA GLY A 260 15.34 -23.56 0.01
C GLY A 260 15.70 -22.72 1.24
N ALA A 261 14.73 -22.06 1.90
CA ALA A 261 14.92 -21.15 3.03
C ALA A 261 15.96 -20.05 2.77
N ALA A 262 16.05 -19.59 1.51
CA ALA A 262 16.98 -18.53 1.13
C ALA A 262 16.60 -17.19 1.77
N ASP A 263 17.54 -16.55 2.46
CA ASP A 263 17.41 -15.18 2.98
C ASP A 263 18.72 -14.41 2.79
N PRO A 264 18.76 -13.38 1.94
CA PRO A 264 17.62 -12.79 1.20
C PRO A 264 17.10 -13.69 0.07
N CYS A 265 15.79 -13.64 -0.17
CA CYS A 265 15.14 -14.25 -1.32
C CYS A 265 15.29 -13.36 -2.55
N ARG A 266 15.75 -13.92 -3.70
CA ARG A 266 15.79 -13.15 -4.94
C ARG A 266 14.44 -13.21 -5.64
N MET A 267 13.68 -12.14 -5.54
CA MET A 267 12.36 -11.98 -6.15
C MET A 267 12.46 -11.65 -7.64
N ALA A 268 11.33 -11.54 -8.32
CA ALA A 268 11.31 -11.18 -9.75
C ALA A 268 11.76 -9.73 -10.02
N MET A 269 11.58 -8.85 -9.03
CA MET A 269 11.98 -7.44 -9.10
C MET A 269 12.19 -6.89 -7.69
N ALA A 270 12.75 -5.69 -7.59
CA ALA A 270 12.87 -4.97 -6.33
C ALA A 270 11.52 -4.79 -5.65
N SER A 271 11.54 -4.68 -4.32
CA SER A 271 10.34 -4.40 -3.54
C SER A 271 9.65 -3.13 -4.02
N TRP A 272 8.33 -3.15 -4.01
CA TRP A 272 7.49 -2.03 -4.44
C TRP A 272 6.63 -1.52 -3.27
N ASN A 273 6.08 -0.31 -3.43
CA ASN A 273 5.20 0.25 -2.43
C ASN A 273 4.18 1.21 -3.05
N TRP A 274 3.05 1.38 -2.38
CA TRP A 274 2.15 2.50 -2.60
C TRP A 274 2.72 3.72 -1.89
N ARG A 275 2.97 4.79 -2.63
CA ARG A 275 3.49 6.04 -2.09
C ARG A 275 2.56 7.19 -2.43
N SER A 276 2.50 8.17 -1.54
CA SER A 276 1.79 9.40 -1.80
C SER A 276 2.58 10.31 -2.73
N VAL A 277 1.87 10.98 -3.63
CA VAL A 277 2.43 12.04 -4.48
C VAL A 277 1.55 13.28 -4.37
N ALA A 278 2.14 14.45 -4.26
CA ALA A 278 1.41 15.69 -4.12
C ALA A 278 2.03 16.82 -4.94
N ASN A 279 1.22 17.84 -5.25
CA ASN A 279 1.69 19.11 -5.78
C ASN A 279 2.60 19.79 -4.76
N ARG A 280 3.76 20.31 -5.18
CA ARG A 280 4.76 20.90 -4.28
C ARG A 280 4.29 22.18 -3.59
N GLU A 281 3.63 23.06 -4.32
CA GLU A 281 3.11 24.33 -3.77
C GLU A 281 2.02 24.04 -2.73
N PHE A 282 1.13 23.10 -3.03
CA PHE A 282 0.12 22.67 -2.08
C PHE A 282 0.75 22.14 -0.78
N ILE A 283 1.75 21.28 -0.86
CA ILE A 283 2.43 20.71 0.34
C ILE A 283 3.21 21.78 1.10
N ALA A 284 3.87 22.72 0.40
CA ALA A 284 4.55 23.81 1.06
C ALA A 284 3.58 24.69 1.89
N ALA A 285 2.34 24.87 1.42
CA ALA A 285 1.29 25.58 2.15
C ALA A 285 0.54 24.71 3.17
N ASN A 286 0.74 23.39 3.17
CA ASN A 286 0.02 22.42 4.02
C ASN A 286 0.98 21.33 4.55
N PRO A 287 1.99 21.67 5.37
CA PRO A 287 2.97 20.70 5.89
C PRO A 287 2.32 19.58 6.72
N VAL A 288 1.20 19.87 7.37
CA VAL A 288 0.36 18.91 8.10
C VAL A 288 -0.02 17.69 7.23
N VAL A 289 -0.39 17.92 5.96
CA VAL A 289 -0.75 16.85 5.02
C VAL A 289 0.45 15.97 4.71
N LYS A 290 1.63 16.56 4.57
CA LYS A 290 2.88 15.82 4.35
C LYS A 290 3.17 14.88 5.50
N VAL A 291 3.18 15.40 6.73
CA VAL A 291 3.47 14.60 7.94
C VAL A 291 2.45 13.48 8.12
N LEU A 292 1.15 13.74 7.93
CA LEU A 292 0.12 12.71 7.99
C LEU A 292 0.44 11.54 7.05
N LEU A 293 0.72 11.83 5.79
CA LEU A 293 0.96 10.81 4.77
C LEU A 293 2.30 10.08 4.95
N GLU A 294 3.29 10.70 5.59
CA GLU A 294 4.57 10.06 5.98
C GLU A 294 4.38 9.07 7.13
N GLU A 295 3.51 9.41 8.10
CA GLU A 295 3.22 8.56 9.26
C GLU A 295 2.33 7.36 8.92
N MET A 296 1.50 7.44 7.88
CA MET A 296 0.55 6.40 7.52
C MET A 296 1.25 5.16 6.98
N LYS A 297 1.37 4.13 7.83
CA LYS A 297 1.96 2.83 7.47
C LYS A 297 1.11 1.68 8.00
N PHE A 298 0.95 0.66 7.20
CA PHE A 298 0.14 -0.50 7.50
C PHE A 298 0.96 -1.78 7.34
N PRO A 299 0.79 -2.77 8.23
CA PRO A 299 1.40 -4.09 8.05
C PRO A 299 0.96 -4.75 6.74
N LEU A 300 1.85 -5.51 6.13
CA LEU A 300 1.55 -6.27 4.91
C LEU A 300 0.34 -7.21 5.08
N SER A 301 0.19 -7.81 6.26
CA SER A 301 -0.96 -8.66 6.59
C SER A 301 -2.29 -7.92 6.51
N THR A 302 -2.33 -6.66 6.97
CA THR A 302 -3.54 -5.80 6.88
C THR A 302 -3.92 -5.54 5.43
N TRP A 303 -2.95 -5.22 4.57
CA TRP A 303 -3.18 -5.06 3.13
C TRP A 303 -3.75 -6.35 2.51
N SER A 304 -3.16 -7.49 2.83
CA SER A 304 -3.59 -8.80 2.33
C SER A 304 -5.03 -9.15 2.77
N GLU A 305 -5.41 -8.84 4.02
CA GLU A 305 -6.78 -9.02 4.51
C GLU A 305 -7.79 -8.16 3.75
N TRP A 306 -7.45 -6.91 3.45
CA TRP A 306 -8.31 -6.03 2.66
C TRP A 306 -8.46 -6.51 1.22
N GLU A 307 -7.34 -6.86 0.55
CA GLU A 307 -7.38 -7.44 -0.81
C GLU A 307 -8.26 -8.68 -0.88
N HIS A 308 -8.11 -9.59 0.09
CA HIS A 308 -8.94 -10.79 0.20
C HIS A 308 -10.43 -10.44 0.35
N THR A 309 -10.75 -9.54 1.28
CA THR A 309 -12.15 -9.14 1.53
C THR A 309 -12.78 -8.45 0.32
N ILE A 310 -12.03 -7.60 -0.37
CA ILE A 310 -12.49 -6.92 -1.59
C ILE A 310 -12.73 -7.94 -2.71
N ASN A 311 -11.85 -8.93 -2.85
CA ASN A 311 -12.02 -9.99 -3.84
C ASN A 311 -13.25 -10.86 -3.57
N GLU A 312 -13.53 -11.20 -2.30
CA GLU A 312 -14.67 -12.04 -1.93
C GLU A 312 -16.02 -11.31 -1.94
N LYS A 313 -16.05 -10.06 -1.44
CA LYS A 313 -17.30 -9.33 -1.16
C LYS A 313 -17.56 -8.18 -2.13
N GLY A 314 -16.61 -7.93 -3.04
CA GLY A 314 -16.60 -6.78 -3.93
C GLY A 314 -16.09 -5.52 -3.25
N GLY A 315 -15.71 -4.54 -4.09
CA GLY A 315 -15.13 -3.25 -3.69
C GLY A 315 -16.10 -2.08 -3.86
N SER A 316 -17.37 -2.24 -3.50
CA SER A 316 -18.30 -1.11 -3.49
C SER A 316 -17.85 -0.05 -2.48
N ASN A 317 -18.20 1.22 -2.70
CA ASN A 317 -17.86 2.31 -1.77
C ASN A 317 -18.27 1.97 -0.34
N SER A 318 -19.48 1.41 -0.14
CA SER A 318 -19.96 0.98 1.19
C SER A 318 -19.10 -0.12 1.81
N GLN A 319 -18.52 -1.03 1.00
CA GLN A 319 -17.62 -2.06 1.51
C GLN A 319 -16.26 -1.46 1.90
N ILE A 320 -15.74 -0.55 1.09
CA ILE A 320 -14.49 0.17 1.38
C ILE A 320 -14.64 1.01 2.67
N ASP A 321 -15.75 1.75 2.81
CA ASP A 321 -16.03 2.53 4.01
C ASP A 321 -16.06 1.64 5.26
N LYS A 322 -16.75 0.49 5.22
CA LYS A 322 -16.80 -0.48 6.33
C LYS A 322 -15.42 -1.01 6.70
N LEU A 323 -14.56 -1.32 5.72
CA LEU A 323 -13.19 -1.78 5.98
C LEU A 323 -12.35 -0.70 6.64
N ALA A 324 -12.45 0.54 6.18
CA ALA A 324 -11.76 1.67 6.75
C ALA A 324 -12.24 1.98 8.18
N GLU A 325 -13.54 2.02 8.41
CA GLU A 325 -14.13 2.23 9.75
C GLU A 325 -13.75 1.12 10.74
N ALA A 326 -13.82 -0.14 10.30
CA ALA A 326 -13.42 -1.27 11.13
C ALA A 326 -11.95 -1.20 11.52
N TRP A 327 -11.07 -0.82 10.57
CA TRP A 327 -9.66 -0.66 10.86
C TRP A 327 -9.40 0.51 11.83
N MET A 328 -9.99 1.68 11.59
CA MET A 328 -9.84 2.86 12.45
C MET A 328 -10.35 2.59 13.86
N THR A 329 -11.44 1.84 14.00
CA THR A 329 -11.99 1.45 15.31
C THR A 329 -11.03 0.51 16.04
N LYS A 330 -10.55 -0.53 15.37
CA LYS A 330 -9.62 -1.53 15.94
C LYS A 330 -8.26 -0.91 16.28
N ASN A 331 -7.80 0.05 15.50
CA ASN A 331 -6.47 0.67 15.61
C ASN A 331 -6.57 2.16 16.00
N LYS A 332 -7.55 2.52 16.82
CA LYS A 332 -7.85 3.91 17.19
C LYS A 332 -6.62 4.66 17.70
N SER A 333 -5.84 4.07 18.59
CA SER A 333 -4.62 4.68 19.13
C SER A 333 -3.58 5.01 18.06
N GLN A 334 -3.42 4.14 17.06
CA GLN A 334 -2.50 4.37 15.95
C GLN A 334 -3.01 5.50 15.04
N PHE A 335 -4.30 5.50 14.71
CA PHE A 335 -4.93 6.55 13.92
C PHE A 335 -4.81 7.94 14.60
N GLU A 336 -5.13 8.01 15.90
CA GLU A 336 -4.99 9.23 16.70
C GLU A 336 -3.55 9.71 16.79
N LYS A 337 -2.57 8.79 16.85
CA LYS A 337 -1.14 9.12 16.83
C LYS A 337 -0.75 9.81 15.53
N TRP A 338 -1.20 9.32 14.37
CA TRP A 338 -0.92 9.96 13.08
C TRP A 338 -1.52 11.37 13.00
N VAL A 339 -2.78 11.52 13.41
CA VAL A 339 -3.46 12.81 13.43
C VAL A 339 -2.75 13.79 14.38
N ALA A 340 -2.33 13.33 15.57
CA ALA A 340 -1.60 14.15 16.53
C ALA A 340 -0.23 14.59 16.01
N ALA A 341 0.55 13.67 15.40
CA ALA A 341 1.84 13.99 14.79
C ALA A 341 1.69 15.04 13.68
N ALA A 342 0.66 14.91 12.85
CA ALA A 342 0.36 15.89 11.82
C ALA A 342 0.01 17.28 12.39
N LYS A 343 -0.77 17.36 13.47
CA LYS A 343 -1.13 18.64 14.10
C LYS A 343 0.09 19.44 14.59
N VAL A 344 1.15 18.77 15.01
CA VAL A 344 2.37 19.45 15.49
C VAL A 344 3.12 20.16 14.35
N ALA A 345 2.88 19.78 13.11
CA ALA A 345 3.50 20.37 11.92
C ALA A 345 2.76 21.61 11.40
N SER A 346 1.74 22.08 12.09
CA SER A 346 0.94 23.27 11.72
C SER A 346 1.60 24.60 12.07
#